data_a0afd0fffb70dff9a22763ed5a2d7b64
#
_entry.id   a0afd0fffb70dff9a22763ed5a2d7b64
#
_cell.length_a   1.000
_cell.length_b   1.000
_cell.length_c   1.000
_cell.angle_alpha   90.00
_cell.angle_beta   90.00
_cell.angle_gamma   90.00
#
_symmetry.space_group_name_H-M   'P 1'
#
loop_
_entity.id
_entity.type
_entity.pdbx_description
1 polymer ?
#
loop_
_entity_poly.entity_id
_entity_poly.type
_entity_poly.pdbx_seq_one_letter_code
_entity_poly.pdbx_strand_id
1 'polypeptide(L)'
;GYVANLTSSWIPALDGVAEKLAAGGRVADVGCGHGASTVLLAQAYPTSAIVGSDYHQASVDTARKRAADAGLADRARFEVASAQTFSGTGYDLIATFDCLHDMGDPVGAARHIRQAVDADGTWLIVEPLAGDTLAENLNPVSRVYYSFSTFICVPAARSQPGGYALGSQAGEAAIREVTSQAGFSRFRRAAQTPFNAVYEARP
;
A
#
# COMPACT_ATOMS: atom_id res chain seq x y z
N GLY A 1 -5.60 -9.39 -9.89
CA GLY A 1 -4.97 -8.64 -8.88
C GLY A 1 -5.43 -8.98 -7.47
N TYR A 2 -5.91 -8.02 -6.73
CA TYR A 2 -6.14 -8.10 -5.27
C TYR A 2 -7.09 -9.25 -4.86
N VAL A 3 -8.25 -9.40 -5.50
CA VAL A 3 -9.22 -10.46 -5.18
C VAL A 3 -8.58 -11.85 -5.18
N ALA A 4 -7.68 -12.11 -6.11
CA ALA A 4 -7.06 -13.42 -6.28
C ALA A 4 -5.84 -13.66 -5.38
N ASN A 5 -5.21 -12.60 -4.87
CA ASN A 5 -3.89 -12.74 -4.25
C ASN A 5 -3.81 -12.18 -2.82
N LEU A 6 -4.57 -11.14 -2.48
CA LEU A 6 -4.37 -10.39 -1.22
C LEU A 6 -4.41 -11.30 0.01
N THR A 7 -5.48 -12.05 0.17
CA THR A 7 -5.72 -12.87 1.37
C THR A 7 -5.22 -14.32 1.22
N SER A 8 -5.05 -14.79 -0.01
CA SER A 8 -4.62 -16.17 -0.29
C SER A 8 -3.11 -16.33 -0.50
N SER A 9 -2.40 -15.23 -0.79
CA SER A 9 -0.98 -15.27 -1.13
C SER A 9 -0.18 -14.16 -0.45
N TRP A 10 -0.60 -12.89 -0.58
CA TRP A 10 0.22 -11.76 -0.15
C TRP A 10 0.29 -11.64 1.38
N ILE A 11 -0.84 -11.65 2.07
CA ILE A 11 -0.86 -11.62 3.55
C ILE A 11 -0.18 -12.87 4.14
N PRO A 12 -0.44 -14.11 3.67
CA PRO A 12 0.27 -15.28 4.18
C PRO A 12 1.78 -15.31 3.92
N ALA A 13 2.28 -14.52 2.97
CA ALA A 13 3.72 -14.40 2.72
C ALA A 13 4.45 -13.47 3.72
N LEU A 14 3.71 -12.73 4.55
CA LEU A 14 4.25 -11.86 5.57
C LEU A 14 4.42 -12.62 6.89
N ASP A 15 5.53 -12.37 7.59
CA ASP A 15 5.85 -13.12 8.81
C ASP A 15 4.87 -12.80 9.96
N GLY A 16 4.00 -13.78 10.33
CA GLY A 16 3.08 -13.72 11.47
C GLY A 16 1.90 -12.76 11.31
N VAL A 17 1.71 -12.15 10.14
CA VAL A 17 0.66 -11.14 9.93
C VAL A 17 -0.72 -11.80 9.87
N ALA A 18 -0.87 -12.92 9.16
CA ALA A 18 -2.16 -13.59 9.03
C ALA A 18 -2.75 -13.99 10.38
N GLU A 19 -1.91 -14.49 11.28
CA GLU A 19 -2.27 -14.89 12.63
C GLU A 19 -2.68 -13.69 13.49
N LYS A 20 -1.94 -12.58 13.42
CA LYS A 20 -2.28 -11.33 14.12
C LYS A 20 -3.64 -10.80 13.67
N LEU A 21 -3.88 -10.76 12.37
CA LEU A 21 -5.15 -10.29 11.81
C LEU A 21 -6.32 -11.22 12.18
N ALA A 22 -6.11 -12.54 12.16
CA ALA A 22 -7.12 -13.50 12.61
C ALA A 22 -7.47 -13.34 14.10
N ALA A 23 -6.49 -12.93 14.93
CA ALA A 23 -6.67 -12.68 16.35
C ALA A 23 -7.32 -11.32 16.68
N GLY A 24 -7.48 -10.41 15.70
CA GLY A 24 -8.12 -9.10 15.92
C GLY A 24 -7.16 -7.94 15.81
N GLY A 25 -6.24 -7.97 14.84
CA GLY A 25 -5.24 -6.92 14.61
C GLY A 25 -5.83 -5.59 14.12
N ARG A 26 -5.02 -4.54 14.19
CA ARG A 26 -5.32 -3.21 13.69
C ARG A 26 -4.67 -3.01 12.32
N VAL A 27 -5.46 -2.58 11.34
CA VAL A 27 -5.01 -2.42 9.95
C VAL A 27 -5.28 -1.01 9.44
N ALA A 28 -4.29 -0.39 8.80
CA ALA A 28 -4.47 0.80 7.98
C ALA A 28 -4.19 0.47 6.51
N ASP A 29 -5.12 0.79 5.63
CA ASP A 29 -4.98 0.74 4.18
C ASP A 29 -4.79 2.18 3.67
N VAL A 30 -3.54 2.57 3.41
CA VAL A 30 -3.13 3.94 3.10
C VAL A 30 -3.07 4.14 1.59
N GLY A 31 -3.78 5.14 1.08
CA GLY A 31 -4.05 5.31 -0.34
C GLY A 31 -5.10 4.30 -0.83
N CYS A 32 -6.13 4.07 -0.03
CA CYS A 32 -7.13 3.02 -0.29
C CYS A 32 -8.00 3.25 -1.53
N GLY A 33 -7.96 4.44 -2.12
CA GLY A 33 -8.77 4.81 -3.26
C GLY A 33 -10.27 4.54 -3.03
N HIS A 34 -10.86 3.72 -3.88
CA HIS A 34 -12.28 3.32 -3.77
C HIS A 34 -12.51 2.15 -2.79
N GLY A 35 -11.56 1.81 -1.89
CA GLY A 35 -11.72 0.86 -0.80
C GLY A 35 -11.78 -0.62 -1.19
N ALA A 36 -11.26 -1.00 -2.35
CA ALA A 36 -11.33 -2.40 -2.80
C ALA A 36 -10.53 -3.36 -1.89
N SER A 37 -9.30 -3.00 -1.58
CA SER A 37 -8.39 -3.73 -0.68
C SER A 37 -8.92 -3.72 0.76
N THR A 38 -9.39 -2.56 1.23
CA THR A 38 -9.97 -2.38 2.57
C THR A 38 -11.15 -3.32 2.80
N VAL A 39 -12.08 -3.41 1.83
CA VAL A 39 -13.24 -4.29 1.91
C VAL A 39 -12.83 -5.76 1.90
N LEU A 40 -11.87 -6.15 1.06
CA LEU A 40 -11.35 -7.54 1.04
C LEU A 40 -10.70 -7.93 2.37
N LEU A 41 -9.91 -7.03 2.98
CA LEU A 41 -9.31 -7.25 4.30
C LEU A 41 -10.39 -7.39 5.38
N ALA A 42 -11.42 -6.52 5.37
CA ALA A 42 -12.51 -6.57 6.33
C ALA A 42 -13.37 -7.83 6.20
N GLN A 43 -13.51 -8.36 5.01
CA GLN A 43 -14.20 -9.65 4.78
C GLN A 43 -13.38 -10.83 5.30
N ALA A 44 -12.08 -10.84 5.01
CA ALA A 44 -11.20 -11.96 5.36
C ALA A 44 -10.88 -12.02 6.86
N TYR A 45 -10.79 -10.86 7.53
CA TYR A 45 -10.40 -10.75 8.95
C TYR A 45 -11.50 -10.08 9.78
N PRO A 46 -12.57 -10.84 10.10
CA PRO A 46 -13.78 -10.29 10.74
C PRO A 46 -13.55 -9.76 12.16
N THR A 47 -12.49 -10.13 12.82
CA THR A 47 -12.12 -9.68 14.17
C THR A 47 -11.22 -8.43 14.15
N SER A 48 -10.60 -8.12 13.01
CA SER A 48 -9.68 -6.99 12.88
C SER A 48 -10.40 -5.65 12.73
N ALA A 49 -9.79 -4.59 13.26
CA ALA A 49 -10.21 -3.21 13.05
C ALA A 49 -9.50 -2.63 11.83
N ILE A 50 -10.26 -2.24 10.80
CA ILE A 50 -9.69 -1.82 9.52
C ILE A 50 -10.10 -0.40 9.18
N VAL A 51 -9.11 0.44 8.85
CA VAL A 51 -9.29 1.82 8.42
C VAL A 51 -8.64 2.00 7.05
N GLY A 52 -9.38 2.53 6.08
CA GLY A 52 -8.85 3.01 4.81
C GLY A 52 -8.67 4.53 4.86
N SER A 53 -7.59 5.04 4.33
CA SER A 53 -7.36 6.48 4.17
C SER A 53 -6.99 6.82 2.73
N ASP A 54 -7.53 7.92 2.24
CA ASP A 54 -7.16 8.50 0.95
C ASP A 54 -7.33 10.02 1.01
N TYR A 55 -6.47 10.78 0.32
CA TYR A 55 -6.57 12.24 0.31
C TYR A 55 -7.73 12.76 -0.54
N HIS A 56 -8.26 11.94 -1.46
CA HIS A 56 -9.30 12.34 -2.40
C HIS A 56 -10.70 12.03 -1.85
N GLN A 57 -11.44 13.07 -1.48
CA GLN A 57 -12.78 12.96 -0.87
C GLN A 57 -13.74 12.06 -1.64
N ALA A 58 -13.84 12.22 -2.98
CA ALA A 58 -14.77 11.43 -3.78
C ALA A 58 -14.41 9.93 -3.84
N SER A 59 -13.11 9.60 -3.74
CA SER A 59 -12.66 8.21 -3.59
C SER A 59 -13.11 7.62 -2.26
N VAL A 60 -12.96 8.36 -1.17
CA VAL A 60 -13.40 7.95 0.18
C VAL A 60 -14.91 7.77 0.23
N ASP A 61 -15.70 8.66 -0.39
CA ASP A 61 -17.16 8.52 -0.44
C ASP A 61 -17.58 7.27 -1.23
N THR A 62 -16.87 6.96 -2.31
CA THR A 62 -17.06 5.71 -3.06
C THR A 62 -16.67 4.48 -2.24
N ALA A 63 -15.58 4.56 -1.46
CA ALA A 63 -15.14 3.49 -0.58
C ALA A 63 -16.16 3.20 0.53
N ARG A 64 -16.72 4.24 1.15
CA ARG A 64 -17.79 4.12 2.15
C ARG A 64 -19.03 3.44 1.56
N LYS A 65 -19.46 3.85 0.35
CA LYS A 65 -20.56 3.20 -0.34
C LYS A 65 -20.27 1.73 -0.61
N ARG A 66 -19.09 1.39 -1.12
CA ARG A 66 -18.68 0.00 -1.37
C ARG A 66 -18.72 -0.85 -0.11
N ALA A 67 -18.24 -0.33 1.02
CA ALA A 67 -18.31 -1.04 2.30
C ALA A 67 -19.76 -1.24 2.77
N ALA A 68 -20.61 -0.24 2.60
CA ALA A 68 -22.04 -0.35 2.93
C ALA A 68 -22.75 -1.40 2.03
N ASP A 69 -22.50 -1.37 0.73
CA ASP A 69 -23.06 -2.35 -0.23
C ASP A 69 -22.58 -3.79 0.07
N ALA A 70 -21.40 -3.93 0.70
CA ALA A 70 -20.86 -5.22 1.17
C ALA A 70 -21.31 -5.62 2.60
N GLY A 71 -22.14 -4.82 3.27
CA GLY A 71 -22.57 -5.05 4.66
C GLY A 71 -21.47 -4.85 5.70
N LEU A 72 -20.48 -3.99 5.41
CA LEU A 72 -19.28 -3.78 6.24
C LEU A 72 -19.16 -2.33 6.76
N ALA A 73 -20.22 -1.53 6.72
CA ALA A 73 -20.19 -0.11 7.09
C ALA A 73 -19.68 0.12 8.52
N ASP A 74 -19.99 -0.78 9.46
CA ASP A 74 -19.56 -0.68 10.86
C ASP A 74 -18.13 -1.23 11.11
N ARG A 75 -17.53 -1.90 10.12
CA ARG A 75 -16.27 -2.64 10.27
C ARG A 75 -15.11 -2.07 9.45
N ALA A 76 -15.39 -1.58 8.26
CA ALA A 76 -14.44 -0.87 7.43
C ALA A 76 -14.69 0.63 7.53
N ARG A 77 -13.82 1.34 8.24
CA ARG A 77 -13.90 2.79 8.39
C ARG A 77 -13.06 3.47 7.33
N PHE A 78 -13.44 4.71 6.96
CA PHE A 78 -12.70 5.47 5.97
C PHE A 78 -12.56 6.92 6.40
N GLU A 79 -11.35 7.46 6.23
CA GLU A 79 -11.03 8.86 6.49
C GLU A 79 -10.43 9.54 5.25
N VAL A 80 -10.66 10.85 5.16
CA VAL A 80 -9.99 11.70 4.17
C VAL A 80 -8.70 12.21 4.79
N ALA A 81 -7.59 11.59 4.42
CA ALA A 81 -6.27 11.95 4.92
C ALA A 81 -5.20 11.53 3.93
N SER A 82 -4.11 12.29 3.85
CA SER A 82 -2.93 11.91 3.07
C SER A 82 -2.12 10.82 3.78
N ALA A 83 -1.19 10.21 3.05
CA ALA A 83 -0.26 9.25 3.62
C ALA A 83 0.67 9.83 4.70
N GLN A 84 0.80 11.15 4.78
CA GLN A 84 1.56 11.87 5.80
C GLN A 84 0.72 12.27 7.03
N THR A 85 -0.63 12.11 6.97
CA THR A 85 -1.52 12.68 8.00
C THR A 85 -2.64 11.75 8.46
N PHE A 86 -2.72 10.52 7.94
CA PHE A 86 -3.72 9.55 8.40
C PHE A 86 -3.60 9.30 9.90
N SER A 87 -4.75 9.01 10.54
CA SER A 87 -4.85 8.96 11.98
C SER A 87 -4.47 7.60 12.58
N GLY A 88 -4.16 7.61 13.88
CA GLY A 88 -3.93 6.41 14.69
C GLY A 88 -2.49 5.92 14.68
N THR A 89 -2.21 5.02 15.61
CA THR A 89 -0.89 4.38 15.82
C THR A 89 -1.07 2.96 16.35
N GLY A 90 0.03 2.20 16.45
CA GLY A 90 -0.01 0.82 16.93
C GLY A 90 -0.73 -0.11 15.95
N TYR A 91 -0.51 0.08 14.67
CA TYR A 91 -1.03 -0.81 13.64
C TYR A 91 -0.18 -2.07 13.51
N ASP A 92 -0.84 -3.23 13.56
CA ASP A 92 -0.21 -4.51 13.28
C ASP A 92 0.16 -4.66 11.81
N LEU A 93 -0.68 -4.07 10.94
CA LEU A 93 -0.45 -4.00 9.50
C LEU A 93 -0.79 -2.61 8.98
N ILE A 94 0.14 -1.99 8.28
CA ILE A 94 -0.15 -0.88 7.37
C ILE A 94 0.08 -1.39 5.96
N ALA A 95 -0.82 -1.10 5.03
CA ALA A 95 -0.71 -1.52 3.65
C ALA A 95 -0.80 -0.34 2.69
N THR A 96 -0.02 -0.39 1.63
CA THR A 96 -0.08 0.50 0.46
C THR A 96 -0.16 -0.35 -0.80
N PHE A 97 -1.13 -0.06 -1.66
CA PHE A 97 -1.39 -0.85 -2.88
C PHE A 97 -1.33 0.04 -4.11
N ASP A 98 -0.29 -0.14 -4.92
CA ASP A 98 -0.08 0.58 -6.18
C ASP A 98 -0.25 2.10 -6.03
N CYS A 99 0.26 2.69 -4.94
CA CYS A 99 0.09 4.12 -4.65
C CYS A 99 1.35 4.83 -4.13
N LEU A 100 2.33 4.12 -3.60
CA LEU A 100 3.56 4.74 -3.09
C LEU A 100 4.33 5.45 -4.22
N HIS A 101 4.35 4.86 -5.40
CA HIS A 101 5.02 5.42 -6.58
C HIS A 101 4.36 6.69 -7.14
N ASP A 102 3.09 6.94 -6.76
CA ASP A 102 2.32 8.12 -7.17
C ASP A 102 2.41 9.29 -6.16
N MET A 103 3.09 9.07 -5.03
CA MET A 103 3.22 10.10 -3.99
C MET A 103 4.31 11.12 -4.33
N GLY A 104 4.01 12.39 -4.10
CA GLY A 104 4.98 13.47 -4.27
C GLY A 104 6.07 13.49 -3.20
N ASP A 105 5.80 12.95 -2.01
CA ASP A 105 6.76 12.75 -0.93
C ASP A 105 6.63 11.33 -0.33
N PRO A 106 7.13 10.31 -1.03
CA PRO A 106 7.07 8.94 -0.56
C PRO A 106 7.89 8.69 0.71
N VAL A 107 8.97 9.43 0.93
CA VAL A 107 9.80 9.31 2.14
C VAL A 107 9.06 9.91 3.35
N GLY A 108 8.40 11.05 3.20
CA GLY A 108 7.56 11.64 4.24
C GLY A 108 6.38 10.73 4.60
N ALA A 109 5.72 10.12 3.62
CA ALA A 109 4.70 9.11 3.82
C ALA A 109 5.25 7.90 4.59
N ALA A 110 6.39 7.36 4.15
CA ALA A 110 7.05 6.23 4.81
C ALA A 110 7.46 6.54 6.26
N ARG A 111 7.90 7.77 6.56
CA ARG A 111 8.20 8.20 7.94
C ARG A 111 6.95 8.22 8.82
N HIS A 112 5.82 8.71 8.30
CA HIS A 112 4.57 8.69 9.03
C HIS A 112 4.08 7.26 9.27
N ILE A 113 4.17 6.39 8.26
CA ILE A 113 3.88 4.95 8.38
C ILE A 113 4.79 4.31 9.43
N ARG A 114 6.10 4.65 9.45
CA ARG A 114 7.04 4.13 10.46
C ARG A 114 6.68 4.54 11.89
N GLN A 115 6.12 5.72 12.08
CA GLN A 115 5.64 6.21 13.39
C GLN A 115 4.31 5.57 13.79
N ALA A 116 3.46 5.23 12.82
CA ALA A 116 2.12 4.69 13.05
C ALA A 116 2.10 3.16 13.22
N VAL A 117 3.02 2.45 12.60
CA VAL A 117 3.14 0.99 12.73
C VAL A 117 3.62 0.60 14.13
N ASP A 118 3.11 -0.50 14.67
CA ASP A 118 3.57 -1.06 15.94
C ASP A 118 5.04 -1.50 15.85
N ALA A 119 5.72 -1.56 16.99
CA ALA A 119 7.12 -2.02 17.06
C ALA A 119 7.30 -3.44 16.52
N ASP A 120 6.27 -4.26 16.59
CA ASP A 120 6.20 -5.62 16.03
C ASP A 120 5.24 -5.70 14.82
N GLY A 121 4.89 -4.55 14.26
CA GLY A 121 4.00 -4.43 13.11
C GLY A 121 4.74 -4.55 11.77
N THR A 122 3.96 -4.57 10.71
CA THR A 122 4.44 -4.75 9.34
C THR A 122 3.87 -3.69 8.41
N TRP A 123 4.69 -3.14 7.54
CA TRP A 123 4.23 -2.40 6.37
C TRP A 123 4.28 -3.29 5.13
N LEU A 124 3.13 -3.62 4.59
CA LEU A 124 2.94 -4.29 3.31
C LEU A 124 2.96 -3.25 2.19
N ILE A 125 3.88 -3.39 1.25
CA ILE A 125 4.00 -2.53 0.09
C ILE A 125 3.75 -3.40 -1.15
N VAL A 126 2.71 -3.10 -1.90
CA VAL A 126 2.42 -3.74 -3.18
C VAL A 126 2.58 -2.70 -4.27
N GLU A 127 3.50 -2.96 -5.21
CA GLU A 127 3.83 -2.05 -6.29
C GLU A 127 3.88 -2.81 -7.63
N PRO A 128 3.80 -2.13 -8.78
CA PRO A 128 4.03 -2.75 -10.07
C PRO A 128 5.38 -3.48 -10.11
N LEU A 129 5.38 -4.68 -10.66
CA LEU A 129 6.63 -5.45 -10.80
C LEU A 129 7.58 -4.75 -11.77
N ALA A 130 8.72 -4.34 -11.27
CA ALA A 130 9.80 -3.73 -12.03
C ALA A 130 11.16 -4.26 -11.59
N GLY A 131 12.09 -4.34 -12.52
CA GLY A 131 13.51 -4.48 -12.24
C GLY A 131 14.15 -3.12 -11.94
N ASP A 132 15.38 -3.15 -11.44
CA ASP A 132 16.11 -1.93 -11.03
C ASP A 132 16.77 -1.21 -12.22
N THR A 133 16.84 -1.85 -13.39
CA THR A 133 17.46 -1.29 -14.60
C THR A 133 16.49 -1.27 -15.78
N LEU A 134 16.75 -0.37 -16.74
CA LEU A 134 15.98 -0.32 -17.98
C LEU A 134 16.05 -1.67 -18.73
N ALA A 135 17.19 -2.32 -18.74
CA ALA A 135 17.38 -3.59 -19.46
C ALA A 135 16.48 -4.70 -18.90
N GLU A 136 16.31 -4.77 -17.57
CA GLU A 136 15.41 -5.73 -16.91
C GLU A 136 13.94 -5.45 -17.22
N ASN A 137 13.63 -4.21 -17.55
CA ASN A 137 12.27 -3.75 -17.85
C ASN A 137 11.93 -3.77 -19.35
N LEU A 138 12.78 -4.33 -20.21
CA LEU A 138 12.50 -4.48 -21.65
C LEU A 138 11.59 -5.69 -21.93
N ASN A 139 10.37 -5.63 -21.47
CA ASN A 139 9.35 -6.67 -21.62
C ASN A 139 7.96 -6.06 -21.89
N PRO A 140 6.97 -6.85 -22.37
CA PRO A 140 5.64 -6.32 -22.71
C PRO A 140 4.87 -5.69 -21.53
N VAL A 141 5.00 -6.24 -20.32
CA VAL A 141 4.31 -5.73 -19.12
C VAL A 141 4.89 -4.37 -18.74
N SER A 142 6.22 -4.28 -18.66
CA SER A 142 6.88 -3.01 -18.32
C SER A 142 6.66 -1.93 -19.38
N ARG A 143 6.48 -2.28 -20.67
CA ARG A 143 6.09 -1.32 -21.70
C ARG A 143 4.76 -0.64 -21.37
N VAL A 144 3.77 -1.40 -20.91
CA VAL A 144 2.47 -0.86 -20.48
C VAL A 144 2.66 0.03 -19.26
N TYR A 145 3.40 -0.43 -18.26
CA TYR A 145 3.65 0.34 -17.03
C TYR A 145 4.46 1.62 -17.27
N TYR A 146 5.44 1.63 -18.16
CA TYR A 146 6.13 2.86 -18.56
C TYR A 146 5.16 3.86 -19.21
N SER A 147 4.19 3.40 -19.97
CA SER A 147 3.15 4.27 -20.53
C SER A 147 2.30 4.89 -19.43
N PHE A 148 1.81 4.12 -18.48
CA PHE A 148 1.09 4.64 -17.31
C PHE A 148 1.97 5.57 -16.47
N SER A 149 3.22 5.18 -16.20
CA SER A 149 4.16 5.99 -15.46
C SER A 149 4.35 7.37 -16.10
N THR A 150 4.52 7.42 -17.42
CA THR A 150 4.77 8.66 -18.15
C THR A 150 3.54 9.57 -18.19
N PHE A 151 2.34 9.02 -18.38
CA PHE A 151 1.15 9.83 -18.61
C PHE A 151 0.31 10.06 -17.34
N ILE A 152 0.49 9.24 -16.30
CA ILE A 152 -0.33 9.28 -15.09
C ILE A 152 0.56 9.44 -13.85
N CYS A 153 1.38 8.43 -13.50
CA CYS A 153 2.03 8.36 -12.20
C CYS A 153 3.04 9.50 -11.96
N VAL A 154 3.97 9.71 -12.88
CA VAL A 154 4.97 10.78 -12.76
C VAL A 154 4.34 12.18 -12.77
N PRO A 155 3.42 12.52 -13.68
CA PRO A 155 2.69 13.79 -13.61
C PRO A 155 1.91 13.96 -12.31
N ALA A 156 1.22 12.93 -11.82
CA ALA A 156 0.48 12.96 -10.56
C ALA A 156 1.40 13.24 -9.37
N ALA A 157 2.50 12.50 -9.25
CA ALA A 157 3.49 12.70 -8.19
C ALA A 157 4.10 14.11 -8.23
N ARG A 158 4.45 14.60 -9.43
CA ARG A 158 5.04 15.93 -9.60
C ARG A 158 4.07 17.09 -9.36
N SER A 159 2.78 16.86 -9.41
CA SER A 159 1.75 17.85 -9.08
C SER A 159 1.53 18.02 -7.58
N GLN A 160 2.08 17.12 -6.77
CA GLN A 160 1.97 17.13 -5.31
C GLN A 160 3.18 17.82 -4.66
N PRO A 161 3.05 18.31 -3.40
CA PRO A 161 4.19 18.78 -2.62
C PRO A 161 5.30 17.71 -2.53
N GLY A 162 6.56 18.15 -2.62
CA GLY A 162 7.73 17.27 -2.67
C GLY A 162 8.18 16.94 -4.09
N GLY A 163 7.26 16.67 -5.00
CA GLY A 163 7.54 16.47 -6.43
C GLY A 163 8.48 15.29 -6.74
N TYR A 164 8.61 14.33 -5.81
CA TYR A 164 9.36 13.10 -6.03
C TYR A 164 8.63 12.26 -7.08
N ALA A 165 9.32 11.66 -7.99
CA ALA A 165 8.70 10.94 -9.09
C ALA A 165 9.30 9.53 -9.20
N LEU A 166 8.89 8.63 -8.31
CA LEU A 166 9.24 7.22 -8.38
C LEU A 166 8.75 6.62 -9.70
N GLY A 167 7.47 6.81 -10.00
CA GLY A 167 6.80 6.18 -11.14
C GLY A 167 6.62 4.67 -10.97
N SER A 168 5.72 4.10 -11.76
CA SER A 168 5.35 2.68 -11.64
C SER A 168 6.45 1.67 -12.02
N GLN A 169 7.63 2.14 -12.40
CA GLN A 169 8.80 1.31 -12.72
C GLN A 169 10.00 1.63 -11.83
N ALA A 170 9.72 1.90 -10.54
CA ALA A 170 10.73 2.29 -9.57
C ALA A 170 11.76 1.18 -9.26
N GLY A 171 11.35 -0.09 -9.31
CA GLY A 171 12.19 -1.22 -8.92
C GLY A 171 12.34 -1.40 -7.40
N GLU A 172 12.91 -2.54 -7.01
CA GLU A 172 13.08 -2.89 -5.60
C GLU A 172 14.07 -1.97 -4.88
N ALA A 173 15.16 -1.59 -5.54
CA ALA A 173 16.20 -0.75 -4.93
C ALA A 173 15.65 0.62 -4.51
N ALA A 174 14.82 1.24 -5.36
CA ALA A 174 14.22 2.53 -5.04
C ALA A 174 13.19 2.44 -3.89
N ILE A 175 12.37 1.39 -3.84
CA ILE A 175 11.42 1.16 -2.73
C ILE A 175 12.19 0.88 -1.43
N ARG A 176 13.24 0.09 -1.48
CA ARG A 176 14.14 -0.17 -0.33
C ARG A 176 14.78 1.12 0.19
N GLU A 177 15.22 2.00 -0.69
CA GLU A 177 15.81 3.28 -0.31
C GLU A 177 14.80 4.16 0.42
N VAL A 178 13.55 4.26 -0.08
CA VAL A 178 12.46 5.01 0.58
C VAL A 178 12.20 4.47 1.98
N THR A 179 12.11 3.13 2.15
CA THR A 179 11.88 2.51 3.46
C THR A 179 13.05 2.72 4.41
N SER A 180 14.28 2.61 3.92
CA SER A 180 15.50 2.84 4.70
C SER A 180 15.60 4.28 5.21
N GLN A 181 15.36 5.27 4.34
CA GLN A 181 15.34 6.69 4.72
C GLN A 181 14.25 7.04 5.74
N ALA A 182 13.20 6.24 5.79
CA ALA A 182 12.11 6.37 6.77
C ALA A 182 12.42 5.70 8.12
N GLY A 183 13.50 4.90 8.22
CA GLY A 183 13.94 4.24 9.44
C GLY A 183 13.38 2.83 9.63
N PHE A 184 12.93 2.17 8.57
CA PHE A 184 12.66 0.72 8.62
C PHE A 184 13.99 -0.04 8.59
N SER A 185 14.14 -1.00 9.50
CA SER A 185 15.40 -1.75 9.67
C SER A 185 15.43 -3.06 8.87
N ARG A 186 14.25 -3.59 8.49
CA ARG A 186 14.11 -4.85 7.77
C ARG A 186 13.25 -4.62 6.53
N PHE A 187 13.72 -5.12 5.40
CA PHE A 187 13.01 -5.03 4.13
C PHE A 187 13.31 -6.27 3.29
N ARG A 188 12.26 -6.91 2.77
CA ARG A 188 12.40 -8.04 1.83
C ARG A 188 11.26 -8.04 0.80
N ARG A 189 11.50 -8.68 -0.33
CA ARG A 189 10.44 -9.10 -1.23
C ARG A 189 9.80 -10.37 -0.63
N ALA A 190 8.52 -10.28 -0.26
CA ALA A 190 7.78 -11.38 0.35
C ALA A 190 7.13 -12.28 -0.70
N ALA A 191 6.61 -11.68 -1.79
CA ALA A 191 5.96 -12.38 -2.90
C ALA A 191 6.06 -11.58 -4.19
N GLN A 192 5.68 -12.18 -5.30
CA GLN A 192 5.46 -11.49 -6.57
C GLN A 192 4.45 -12.22 -7.44
N THR A 193 3.84 -11.48 -8.36
CA THR A 193 3.05 -11.98 -9.48
C THR A 193 3.68 -11.50 -10.78
N PRO A 194 3.18 -11.87 -11.96
CA PRO A 194 3.65 -11.27 -13.21
C PRO A 194 3.45 -9.74 -13.30
N PHE A 195 2.63 -9.16 -12.41
CA PHE A 195 2.23 -7.75 -12.46
C PHE A 195 2.64 -6.95 -11.23
N ASN A 196 2.78 -7.58 -10.05
CA ASN A 196 3.07 -6.89 -8.80
C ASN A 196 4.27 -7.52 -8.08
N ALA A 197 5.08 -6.66 -7.47
CA ALA A 197 6.02 -7.00 -6.42
C ALA A 197 5.38 -6.71 -5.06
N VAL A 198 5.60 -7.58 -4.10
CA VAL A 198 5.07 -7.51 -2.74
C VAL A 198 6.23 -7.44 -1.77
N TYR A 199 6.35 -6.34 -1.06
CA TYR A 199 7.43 -6.13 -0.11
C TYR A 199 6.89 -6.08 1.31
N GLU A 200 7.71 -6.55 2.23
CA GLU A 200 7.55 -6.43 3.66
C GLU A 200 8.62 -5.49 4.21
N ALA A 201 8.19 -4.45 4.91
CA ALA A 201 9.09 -3.59 5.68
C ALA A 201 8.69 -3.64 7.17
N ARG A 202 9.67 -3.71 8.07
CA ARG A 202 9.43 -3.78 9.53
C ARG A 202 10.35 -2.81 10.27
N PRO A 203 9.88 -2.28 11.42
CA PRO A 203 10.66 -1.43 12.31
C PRO A 203 12.04 -1.95 12.68
#